data_208a4eee3e533c44fb51f74616a33b31
#
_entry.id   208a4eee3e533c44fb51f74616a33b31
#
_cell.length_a   1.000
_cell.length_b   1.000
_cell.length_c   1.000
_cell.angle_alpha   90.00
_cell.angle_beta   90.00
_cell.angle_gamma   90.00
#
_symmetry.space_group_name_H-M   'P 1'
#
loop_
_entity.id
_entity.type
_entity.pdbx_description
1 polymer ?
#
loop_
_entity_poly.entity_id
_entity_poly.type
_entity_poly.pdbx_seq_one_letter_code
_entity_poly.pdbx_strand_id
1 'polypeptide(L)'
;HQFWLMLLGSGVIGGIGLGLGYISPVSTLIKWFPDRRGMATGMAIMGFGGGAMIGSPLAADLMKYFATPTDMGVAQTFVVMALLYFVFMLGGALAYRIPPSGWTPEGWTPPAAHVNNAMITQHHVHVKKVWGIPQFWLIWMVLCMNVSAGIGVIGMASPMLQEVFGGSLIGITAKFSELDKTQLTAIAGVAAGFTALLSLFNIGGRFFWASLSDKLGRKMTYVVFFVLGGLLYASVPSSAQAGSMLLFVGAFCVILSMYGGGFATVPAYLADLFGTQMVSAIHGRLLTAWATAGILGPVVVNYMRDYQLGLGIPREQVYNQTMYILVGMLAIGLLCNLLVRPLNPKHYMSDAELAEEKRIARERAVAAEVGAGDLTFHKTNTLLVAAAWAVVGIPLAWGVYRTALSVAKFFQ
;
A
#
# COMPACT_ATOMS: atom_id res chain seq x y z
N HIS A 1 15.64 -17.16 -23.66
CA HIS A 1 14.62 -16.23 -23.15
C HIS A 1 13.33 -16.97 -22.82
N GLN A 2 13.20 -17.41 -21.56
CA GLN A 2 12.05 -18.19 -21.11
C GLN A 2 11.10 -17.30 -20.32
N PHE A 3 10.29 -16.52 -21.03
CA PHE A 3 9.28 -15.61 -20.46
C PHE A 3 8.33 -16.29 -19.45
N TRP A 4 7.97 -17.57 -19.73
CA TRP A 4 7.12 -18.36 -18.85
C TRP A 4 7.73 -18.65 -17.48
N LEU A 5 9.06 -18.82 -17.38
CA LEU A 5 9.73 -18.98 -16.08
C LEU A 5 9.68 -17.69 -15.25
N MET A 6 9.77 -16.53 -15.90
CA MET A 6 9.62 -15.26 -15.23
C MET A 6 8.17 -15.07 -14.73
N LEU A 7 7.16 -15.41 -15.55
CA LEU A 7 5.76 -15.39 -15.11
C LEU A 7 5.49 -16.34 -13.95
N LEU A 8 5.98 -17.57 -14.01
CA LEU A 8 5.81 -18.55 -12.94
C LEU A 8 6.54 -18.11 -11.67
N GLY A 9 7.80 -17.70 -11.76
CA GLY A 9 8.62 -17.34 -10.61
C GLY A 9 8.15 -16.04 -9.96
N SER A 10 8.10 -14.96 -10.73
CA SER A 10 7.74 -13.64 -10.20
C SER A 10 6.22 -13.45 -10.04
N GLY A 11 5.43 -13.93 -10.99
CA GLY A 11 3.97 -13.77 -10.97
C GLY A 11 3.31 -14.74 -9.98
N VAL A 12 3.45 -16.05 -10.17
CA VAL A 12 2.70 -17.03 -9.38
C VAL A 12 3.37 -17.27 -8.02
N ILE A 13 4.62 -17.75 -8.02
CA ILE A 13 5.31 -18.10 -6.76
C ILE A 13 5.56 -16.85 -5.92
N GLY A 14 6.06 -15.78 -6.54
CA GLY A 14 6.29 -14.49 -5.89
C GLY A 14 5.01 -13.87 -5.35
N GLY A 15 3.90 -13.94 -6.10
CA GLY A 15 2.59 -13.47 -5.67
C GLY A 15 2.03 -14.24 -4.47
N ILE A 16 2.15 -15.58 -4.45
CA ILE A 16 1.77 -16.40 -3.29
C ILE A 16 2.62 -16.02 -2.07
N GLY A 17 3.95 -15.91 -2.24
CA GLY A 17 4.87 -15.51 -1.17
C GLY A 17 4.56 -14.12 -0.62
N LEU A 18 4.27 -13.16 -1.50
CA LEU A 18 3.87 -11.81 -1.12
C LEU A 18 2.58 -11.81 -0.28
N GLY A 19 1.56 -12.57 -0.71
CA GLY A 19 0.29 -12.67 0.02
C GLY A 19 0.47 -13.24 1.42
N LEU A 20 1.23 -14.31 1.58
CA LEU A 20 1.53 -14.93 2.88
C LEU A 20 2.36 -14.00 3.78
N GLY A 21 3.40 -13.39 3.24
CA GLY A 21 4.29 -12.50 3.98
C GLY A 21 3.65 -11.18 4.40
N TYR A 22 2.66 -10.70 3.64
CA TYR A 22 1.96 -9.46 3.94
C TYR A 22 0.93 -9.60 5.08
N ILE A 23 0.08 -10.62 5.02
CA ILE A 23 -1.06 -10.79 5.94
C ILE A 23 -0.59 -11.10 7.37
N SER A 24 0.45 -11.90 7.52
CA SER A 24 0.91 -12.38 8.82
C SER A 24 1.36 -11.24 9.76
N PRO A 25 2.26 -10.32 9.38
CA PRO A 25 2.67 -9.20 10.23
C PRO A 25 1.51 -8.27 10.59
N VAL A 26 0.69 -7.89 9.61
CA VAL A 26 -0.44 -6.97 9.80
C VAL A 26 -1.42 -7.52 10.84
N SER A 27 -1.80 -8.79 10.72
CA SER A 27 -2.74 -9.41 11.64
C SER A 27 -2.18 -9.60 13.05
N THR A 28 -0.87 -9.83 13.18
CA THR A 28 -0.23 -9.96 14.48
C THR A 28 -0.10 -8.63 15.18
N LEU A 29 0.25 -7.57 14.47
CA LEU A 29 0.35 -6.24 15.05
C LEU A 29 -1.00 -5.70 15.56
N ILE A 30 -2.11 -6.02 14.89
CA ILE A 30 -3.46 -5.73 15.41
C ILE A 30 -3.70 -6.38 16.78
N LYS A 31 -3.13 -7.56 17.02
CA LYS A 31 -3.24 -8.27 18.30
C LYS A 31 -2.30 -7.73 19.37
N TRP A 32 -1.10 -7.29 18.99
CA TRP A 32 -0.13 -6.67 19.91
C TRP A 32 -0.55 -5.26 20.35
N PHE A 33 -1.23 -4.50 19.47
CA PHE A 33 -1.63 -3.11 19.69
C PHE A 33 -3.14 -2.91 19.51
N PRO A 34 -3.97 -3.50 20.40
CA PRO A 34 -5.42 -3.38 20.31
C PRO A 34 -5.93 -1.96 20.60
N ASP A 35 -5.12 -1.14 21.28
CA ASP A 35 -5.35 0.27 21.59
C ASP A 35 -5.12 1.23 20.40
N ARG A 36 -4.25 0.83 19.45
CA ARG A 36 -3.77 1.68 18.34
C ARG A 36 -3.67 0.88 17.05
N ARG A 37 -4.75 0.18 16.67
CA ARG A 37 -4.77 -0.74 15.51
C ARG A 37 -4.37 -0.06 14.21
N GLY A 38 -4.88 1.18 13.96
CA GLY A 38 -4.56 1.94 12.77
C GLY A 38 -3.07 2.30 12.70
N MET A 39 -2.52 2.84 13.78
CA MET A 39 -1.09 3.15 13.85
C MET A 39 -0.23 1.90 13.62
N ALA A 40 -0.55 0.79 14.28
CA ALA A 40 0.22 -0.46 14.16
C ALA A 40 0.18 -1.03 12.74
N THR A 41 -0.99 -1.05 12.10
CA THR A 41 -1.12 -1.47 10.69
C THR A 41 -0.44 -0.49 9.74
N GLY A 42 -0.54 0.80 10.01
CA GLY A 42 0.13 1.84 9.24
C GLY A 42 1.66 1.67 9.23
N MET A 43 2.26 1.42 10.39
CA MET A 43 3.70 1.16 10.51
C MET A 43 4.13 -0.11 9.77
N ALA A 44 3.39 -1.21 9.91
CA ALA A 44 3.68 -2.47 9.20
C ALA A 44 3.63 -2.27 7.68
N ILE A 45 2.58 -1.63 7.19
CA ILE A 45 2.33 -1.44 5.77
C ILE A 45 3.23 -0.34 5.18
N MET A 46 3.71 0.60 6.00
CA MET A 46 4.74 1.56 5.61
C MET A 46 6.02 0.85 5.17
N GLY A 47 6.43 -0.22 5.86
CA GLY A 47 7.57 -1.06 5.45
C GLY A 47 7.39 -1.66 4.04
N PHE A 48 6.18 -2.07 3.67
CA PHE A 48 5.87 -2.53 2.31
C PHE A 48 6.06 -1.41 1.27
N GLY A 49 5.60 -0.19 1.57
CA GLY A 49 5.83 0.97 0.70
C GLY A 49 7.31 1.38 0.61
N GLY A 50 8.06 1.22 1.70
CA GLY A 50 9.49 1.50 1.79
C GLY A 50 10.38 0.56 0.97
N GLY A 51 9.89 -0.65 0.67
CA GLY A 51 10.64 -1.63 -0.13
C GLY A 51 11.07 -1.11 -1.49
N ALA A 52 10.20 -0.40 -2.20
CA ALA A 52 10.54 0.20 -3.48
C ALA A 52 11.61 1.30 -3.35
N MET A 53 11.58 2.06 -2.27
CA MET A 53 12.55 3.15 -2.00
C MET A 53 13.97 2.61 -1.77
N ILE A 54 14.10 1.41 -1.23
CA ILE A 54 15.38 0.72 -1.05
C ILE A 54 15.70 -0.14 -2.28
N GLY A 55 14.76 -0.95 -2.72
CA GLY A 55 14.95 -1.96 -3.75
C GLY A 55 15.23 -1.39 -5.13
N SER A 56 14.54 -0.30 -5.53
CA SER A 56 14.74 0.26 -6.89
C SER A 56 16.13 0.86 -7.08
N PRO A 57 16.65 1.73 -6.18
CA PRO A 57 18.03 2.23 -6.32
C PRO A 57 19.05 1.10 -6.20
N LEU A 58 18.86 0.15 -5.30
CA LEU A 58 19.76 -0.99 -5.15
C LEU A 58 19.81 -1.83 -6.41
N ALA A 59 18.65 -2.16 -6.99
CA ALA A 59 18.59 -2.89 -8.25
C ALA A 59 19.27 -2.15 -9.39
N ALA A 60 19.08 -0.82 -9.49
CA ALA A 60 19.72 0.00 -10.50
C ALA A 60 21.26 0.02 -10.34
N ASP A 61 21.75 0.16 -9.10
CA ASP A 61 23.19 0.15 -8.82
C ASP A 61 23.80 -1.24 -9.10
N LEU A 62 23.09 -2.32 -8.75
CA LEU A 62 23.53 -3.70 -9.06
C LEU A 62 23.54 -3.98 -10.56
N MET A 63 22.49 -3.57 -11.29
CA MET A 63 22.49 -3.71 -12.76
C MET A 63 23.66 -2.97 -13.39
N LYS A 64 23.96 -1.74 -12.93
CA LYS A 64 25.11 -0.98 -13.39
C LYS A 64 26.43 -1.66 -13.06
N TYR A 65 26.55 -2.27 -11.88
CA TYR A 65 27.73 -3.00 -11.44
C TYR A 65 27.99 -4.27 -12.26
N PHE A 66 26.93 -5.02 -12.59
CA PHE A 66 27.02 -6.25 -13.36
C PHE A 66 26.90 -6.08 -14.87
N ALA A 67 26.69 -4.84 -15.34
CA ALA A 67 26.58 -4.56 -16.76
C ALA A 67 27.89 -4.89 -17.50
N THR A 68 27.75 -5.53 -18.66
CA THR A 68 28.82 -5.78 -19.63
C THR A 68 28.44 -5.18 -20.98
N PRO A 69 29.33 -5.08 -21.95
CA PRO A 69 28.97 -4.60 -23.29
C PRO A 69 27.85 -5.37 -23.98
N THR A 70 27.60 -6.61 -23.55
CA THR A 70 26.62 -7.54 -24.16
C THR A 70 25.47 -7.91 -23.23
N ASP A 71 25.51 -7.58 -21.91
CA ASP A 71 24.51 -7.92 -20.91
C ASP A 71 24.28 -6.75 -19.96
N MET A 72 23.01 -6.47 -19.65
CA MET A 72 22.59 -5.43 -18.70
C MET A 72 22.70 -5.85 -17.21
N GLY A 73 23.24 -7.04 -16.91
CA GLY A 73 23.42 -7.54 -15.54
C GLY A 73 22.12 -7.90 -14.80
N VAL A 74 21.04 -8.12 -15.52
CA VAL A 74 19.71 -8.37 -14.91
C VAL A 74 19.69 -9.67 -14.11
N ALA A 75 20.25 -10.77 -14.67
CA ALA A 75 20.23 -12.07 -14.01
C ALA A 75 21.01 -12.06 -12.69
N GLN A 76 22.19 -11.48 -12.68
CA GLN A 76 23.05 -11.37 -11.49
C GLN A 76 22.41 -10.48 -10.43
N THR A 77 21.76 -9.39 -10.85
CA THR A 77 20.98 -8.50 -9.96
C THR A 77 19.85 -9.29 -9.27
N PHE A 78 19.08 -10.10 -10.01
CA PHE A 78 18.04 -10.95 -9.42
C PHE A 78 18.60 -11.94 -8.39
N VAL A 79 19.75 -12.55 -8.64
CA VAL A 79 20.39 -13.47 -7.69
C VAL A 79 20.78 -12.77 -6.40
N VAL A 80 21.43 -11.61 -6.48
CA VAL A 80 21.82 -10.84 -5.28
C VAL A 80 20.59 -10.37 -4.51
N MET A 81 19.56 -9.84 -5.19
CA MET A 81 18.30 -9.42 -4.56
C MET A 81 17.59 -10.61 -3.89
N ALA A 82 17.57 -11.79 -4.53
CA ALA A 82 16.97 -12.99 -3.98
C ALA A 82 17.67 -13.45 -2.70
N LEU A 83 19.01 -13.41 -2.66
CA LEU A 83 19.78 -13.73 -1.45
C LEU A 83 19.51 -12.75 -0.32
N LEU A 84 19.48 -11.45 -0.61
CA LEU A 84 19.13 -10.43 0.38
C LEU A 84 17.72 -10.65 0.93
N TYR A 85 16.72 -10.85 0.07
CA TYR A 85 15.35 -11.12 0.50
C TYR A 85 15.27 -12.40 1.34
N PHE A 86 15.96 -13.47 0.95
CA PHE A 86 15.99 -14.72 1.71
C PHE A 86 16.51 -14.50 3.14
N VAL A 87 17.63 -13.81 3.30
CA VAL A 87 18.23 -13.55 4.62
C VAL A 87 17.30 -12.71 5.50
N PHE A 88 16.78 -11.59 4.98
CA PHE A 88 15.91 -10.69 5.75
C PHE A 88 14.55 -11.33 6.07
N MET A 89 13.94 -12.01 5.11
CA MET A 89 12.65 -12.67 5.32
C MET A 89 12.77 -13.85 6.28
N LEU A 90 13.81 -14.67 6.17
CA LEU A 90 14.03 -15.80 7.08
C LEU A 90 14.31 -15.28 8.50
N GLY A 91 15.17 -14.27 8.65
CA GLY A 91 15.46 -13.64 9.93
C GLY A 91 14.18 -13.05 10.57
N GLY A 92 13.38 -12.34 9.80
CA GLY A 92 12.08 -11.82 10.24
C GLY A 92 11.10 -12.92 10.66
N ALA A 93 11.00 -13.98 9.87
CA ALA A 93 10.11 -15.11 10.17
C ALA A 93 10.51 -15.84 11.46
N LEU A 94 11.81 -16.02 11.71
CA LEU A 94 12.32 -16.64 12.94
C LEU A 94 12.13 -15.74 14.19
N ALA A 95 12.13 -14.42 14.02
CA ALA A 95 11.91 -13.47 15.10
C ALA A 95 10.41 -13.25 15.44
N TYR A 96 9.52 -13.68 14.56
CA TYR A 96 8.08 -13.39 14.62
C TYR A 96 7.38 -14.14 15.77
N ARG A 97 6.57 -13.42 16.57
CA ARG A 97 5.84 -14.00 17.72
C ARG A 97 4.42 -13.46 17.76
N ILE A 98 3.47 -14.30 18.14
CA ILE A 98 2.08 -13.95 18.44
C ILE A 98 1.98 -13.57 19.91
N PRO A 99 1.19 -12.54 20.30
CA PRO A 99 1.00 -12.23 21.71
C PRO A 99 0.32 -13.39 22.45
N PRO A 100 0.65 -13.61 23.74
CA PRO A 100 0.03 -14.64 24.55
C PRO A 100 -1.48 -14.42 24.71
N SER A 101 -2.22 -15.48 25.04
CA SER A 101 -3.65 -15.39 25.28
C SER A 101 -3.92 -14.45 26.45
N GLY A 102 -4.84 -13.49 26.23
CA GLY A 102 -5.20 -12.48 27.24
C GLY A 102 -4.23 -11.29 27.33
N TRP A 103 -3.28 -11.17 26.40
CA TRP A 103 -2.40 -10.01 26.31
C TRP A 103 -3.19 -8.70 26.18
N THR A 104 -2.84 -7.73 27.00
CA THR A 104 -3.30 -6.35 26.92
C THR A 104 -2.09 -5.42 27.14
N PRO A 105 -2.01 -4.28 26.44
CA PRO A 105 -0.99 -3.27 26.71
C PRO A 105 -1.08 -2.76 28.16
N GLU A 106 0.07 -2.44 28.75
CA GLU A 106 0.13 -1.92 30.12
C GLU A 106 -0.67 -0.61 30.25
N GLY A 107 -1.52 -0.53 31.26
CA GLY A 107 -2.39 0.63 31.51
C GLY A 107 -3.59 0.76 30.57
N TRP A 108 -3.82 -0.17 29.65
CA TRP A 108 -4.99 -0.15 28.77
C TRP A 108 -6.03 -1.19 29.21
N THR A 109 -7.26 -0.73 29.35
CA THR A 109 -8.43 -1.60 29.54
C THR A 109 -9.28 -1.54 28.28
N PRO A 110 -9.82 -2.68 27.81
CA PRO A 110 -10.77 -2.67 26.70
C PRO A 110 -11.89 -1.67 26.99
N PRO A 111 -12.29 -0.80 26.05
CA PRO A 111 -13.43 0.11 26.25
C PRO A 111 -14.63 -0.69 26.71
N ALA A 112 -15.28 -0.22 27.79
CA ALA A 112 -16.51 -0.83 28.26
C ALA A 112 -17.51 -0.91 27.10
N ALA A 113 -18.36 -1.95 27.05
CA ALA A 113 -19.33 -2.22 25.98
C ALA A 113 -20.32 -1.06 25.70
N HIS A 114 -20.26 0.00 26.49
CA HIS A 114 -21.10 1.20 26.42
C HIS A 114 -20.49 2.38 25.66
N VAL A 115 -19.28 2.27 25.11
CA VAL A 115 -18.79 3.29 24.16
C VAL A 115 -19.47 3.01 22.83
N ASN A 116 -20.61 3.69 22.63
CA ASN A 116 -21.58 3.52 21.55
C ASN A 116 -21.02 3.92 20.15
N ASN A 117 -19.97 3.27 19.69
CA ASN A 117 -19.67 3.30 18.28
C ASN A 117 -20.21 2.02 17.62
N ALA A 118 -21.40 2.12 17.05
CA ALA A 118 -22.08 1.00 16.38
C ALA A 118 -21.25 0.37 15.24
N MET A 119 -20.19 1.05 14.78
CA MET A 119 -19.27 0.57 13.74
C MET A 119 -18.15 -0.31 14.30
N ILE A 120 -18.00 -0.43 15.63
CA ILE A 120 -16.97 -1.25 16.28
C ILE A 120 -17.66 -2.39 17.01
N THR A 121 -17.48 -3.62 16.51
CA THR A 121 -18.08 -4.81 17.10
C THR A 121 -17.16 -5.49 18.10
N GLN A 122 -17.77 -6.09 19.14
CA GLN A 122 -17.14 -7.06 20.05
C GLN A 122 -17.36 -8.51 19.59
N HIS A 123 -18.26 -8.71 18.63
CA HIS A 123 -18.59 -10.01 18.08
C HIS A 123 -17.66 -10.33 16.87
N HIS A 124 -17.67 -11.58 16.44
CA HIS A 124 -16.78 -12.06 15.38
C HIS A 124 -17.58 -12.73 14.27
N VAL A 125 -17.15 -12.50 13.03
CA VAL A 125 -17.74 -13.14 11.85
C VAL A 125 -16.86 -14.33 11.43
N HIS A 126 -17.50 -15.46 11.16
CA HIS A 126 -16.80 -16.61 10.60
C HIS A 126 -16.45 -16.37 9.12
N VAL A 127 -15.21 -16.67 8.76
CA VAL A 127 -14.67 -16.39 7.42
C VAL A 127 -15.47 -17.03 6.28
N LYS A 128 -16.09 -18.21 6.49
CA LYS A 128 -16.93 -18.87 5.46
C LYS A 128 -18.20 -18.07 5.12
N LYS A 129 -18.72 -17.27 6.06
CA LYS A 129 -19.95 -16.47 5.87
C LYS A 129 -19.70 -15.15 5.13
N VAL A 130 -18.44 -14.70 5.00
CA VAL A 130 -18.07 -13.34 4.59
C VAL A 130 -18.55 -12.98 3.19
N TRP A 131 -18.47 -13.92 2.23
CA TRP A 131 -18.90 -13.69 0.85
C TRP A 131 -20.41 -13.38 0.70
N GLY A 132 -21.23 -13.82 1.65
CA GLY A 132 -22.67 -13.54 1.70
C GLY A 132 -23.02 -12.24 2.42
N ILE A 133 -22.06 -11.45 2.89
CA ILE A 133 -22.29 -10.22 3.66
C ILE A 133 -22.12 -9.00 2.77
N PRO A 134 -23.18 -8.19 2.56
CA PRO A 134 -23.09 -7.01 1.67
C PRO A 134 -22.01 -6.01 2.10
N GLN A 135 -21.80 -5.82 3.40
CA GLN A 135 -20.76 -4.90 3.92
C GLN A 135 -19.36 -5.30 3.49
N PHE A 136 -19.08 -6.59 3.29
CA PHE A 136 -17.81 -7.06 2.76
C PHE A 136 -17.59 -6.53 1.32
N TRP A 137 -18.60 -6.65 0.47
CA TRP A 137 -18.53 -6.18 -0.91
C TRP A 137 -18.47 -4.65 -1.01
N LEU A 138 -19.14 -3.95 -0.10
CA LEU A 138 -19.03 -2.49 -0.02
C LEU A 138 -17.60 -2.06 0.31
N ILE A 139 -16.94 -2.70 1.31
CA ILE A 139 -15.54 -2.40 1.64
C ILE A 139 -14.60 -2.88 0.53
N TRP A 140 -14.92 -3.99 -0.13
CA TRP A 140 -14.20 -4.46 -1.30
C TRP A 140 -14.20 -3.39 -2.42
N MET A 141 -15.36 -2.82 -2.72
CA MET A 141 -15.48 -1.72 -3.69
C MET A 141 -14.76 -0.45 -3.21
N VAL A 142 -14.87 -0.10 -1.94
CA VAL A 142 -14.14 1.03 -1.32
C VAL A 142 -12.64 0.88 -1.56
N LEU A 143 -12.07 -0.29 -1.26
CA LEU A 143 -10.65 -0.56 -1.48
C LEU A 143 -10.30 -0.56 -2.97
N CYS A 144 -11.09 -1.26 -3.78
CA CYS A 144 -10.87 -1.38 -5.24
C CYS A 144 -10.82 -0.01 -5.91
N MET A 145 -11.78 0.87 -5.64
CA MET A 145 -11.86 2.20 -6.27
C MET A 145 -10.72 3.12 -5.80
N ASN A 146 -10.44 3.13 -4.49
CA ASN A 146 -9.34 3.91 -3.94
C ASN A 146 -7.98 3.48 -4.52
N VAL A 147 -7.74 2.18 -4.57
CA VAL A 147 -6.46 1.64 -5.05
C VAL A 147 -6.33 1.78 -6.57
N SER A 148 -7.39 1.55 -7.33
CA SER A 148 -7.36 1.70 -8.80
C SER A 148 -6.95 3.11 -9.21
N ALA A 149 -7.51 4.13 -8.55
CA ALA A 149 -7.16 5.51 -8.83
C ALA A 149 -5.68 5.80 -8.54
N GLY A 150 -5.15 5.31 -7.42
CA GLY A 150 -3.75 5.57 -7.03
C GLY A 150 -2.74 4.77 -7.85
N ILE A 151 -2.95 3.45 -8.03
CA ILE A 151 -1.98 2.59 -8.72
C ILE A 151 -1.90 2.89 -10.22
N GLY A 152 -3.00 3.31 -10.83
CA GLY A 152 -3.04 3.75 -12.22
C GLY A 152 -2.14 4.96 -12.45
N VAL A 153 -2.20 5.93 -11.56
CA VAL A 153 -1.38 7.15 -11.64
C VAL A 153 0.09 6.88 -11.34
N ILE A 154 0.40 6.09 -10.30
CA ILE A 154 1.81 5.87 -9.90
C ILE A 154 2.60 5.18 -11.02
N GLY A 155 1.97 4.30 -11.78
CA GLY A 155 2.59 3.62 -12.92
C GLY A 155 2.90 4.56 -14.10
N MET A 156 2.17 5.68 -14.22
CA MET A 156 2.30 6.65 -15.30
C MET A 156 2.84 8.01 -14.85
N ALA A 157 3.23 8.14 -13.57
CA ALA A 157 3.63 9.42 -13.01
C ALA A 157 4.79 10.09 -13.77
N SER A 158 5.85 9.33 -14.07
CA SER A 158 7.00 9.86 -14.82
C SER A 158 6.64 10.26 -16.26
N PRO A 159 6.03 9.40 -17.10
CA PRO A 159 5.57 9.80 -18.43
C PRO A 159 4.60 10.98 -18.38
N MET A 160 3.66 11.00 -17.45
CA MET A 160 2.64 12.05 -17.32
C MET A 160 3.29 13.42 -17.09
N LEU A 161 4.23 13.51 -16.15
CA LEU A 161 4.94 14.77 -15.88
C LEU A 161 5.70 15.26 -17.12
N GLN A 162 6.41 14.33 -17.80
CA GLN A 162 7.18 14.65 -19.00
C GLN A 162 6.29 15.12 -20.16
N GLU A 163 5.18 14.43 -20.40
CA GLU A 163 4.27 14.75 -21.51
C GLU A 163 3.47 16.04 -21.25
N VAL A 164 3.10 16.32 -19.99
CA VAL A 164 2.33 17.51 -19.63
C VAL A 164 3.20 18.78 -19.65
N PHE A 165 4.39 18.73 -19.08
CA PHE A 165 5.22 19.92 -18.91
C PHE A 165 6.37 20.04 -19.94
N GLY A 166 6.75 18.95 -20.61
CA GLY A 166 7.74 18.95 -21.69
C GLY A 166 9.02 19.68 -21.32
N GLY A 167 9.47 20.60 -22.17
CA GLY A 167 10.68 21.36 -22.00
C GLY A 167 10.68 22.31 -20.80
N SER A 168 9.50 22.69 -20.28
CA SER A 168 9.42 23.58 -19.10
C SER A 168 10.08 22.95 -17.86
N LEU A 169 10.21 21.63 -17.81
CA LEU A 169 10.95 20.92 -16.76
C LEU A 169 12.45 21.22 -16.73
N ILE A 170 12.99 21.74 -17.82
CA ILE A 170 14.40 22.14 -17.98
C ILE A 170 14.53 23.59 -18.41
N GLY A 171 13.52 24.41 -18.17
CA GLY A 171 13.54 25.86 -18.41
C GLY A 171 13.40 26.30 -19.88
N ILE A 172 12.94 25.43 -20.77
CA ILE A 172 12.72 25.77 -22.20
C ILE A 172 11.25 25.67 -22.57
N THR A 173 10.78 26.44 -23.55
CA THR A 173 9.35 26.51 -23.94
C THR A 173 8.94 25.42 -24.95
N ALA A 174 9.81 24.47 -25.27
CA ALA A 174 9.53 23.40 -26.23
C ALA A 174 8.51 22.39 -25.69
N LYS A 175 7.64 21.90 -26.55
CA LYS A 175 6.71 20.80 -26.23
C LYS A 175 7.45 19.47 -26.17
N PHE A 176 6.87 18.48 -25.47
CA PHE A 176 7.48 17.15 -25.35
C PHE A 176 7.83 16.52 -26.71
N SER A 177 7.00 16.71 -27.70
CA SER A 177 7.20 16.19 -29.08
C SER A 177 8.33 16.87 -29.85
N GLU A 178 8.81 18.01 -29.40
CA GLU A 178 9.84 18.83 -30.06
C GLU A 178 11.22 18.63 -29.45
N LEU A 179 11.31 17.85 -28.36
CA LEU A 179 12.55 17.65 -27.60
C LEU A 179 13.48 16.66 -28.30
N ASP A 180 14.78 16.96 -28.29
CA ASP A 180 15.81 16.03 -28.71
C ASP A 180 16.13 14.95 -27.67
N LYS A 181 16.99 13.97 -28.05
CA LYS A 181 17.32 12.85 -27.15
C LYS A 181 18.01 13.29 -25.85
N THR A 182 18.83 14.34 -25.89
CA THR A 182 19.53 14.85 -24.71
C THR A 182 18.55 15.51 -23.75
N GLN A 183 17.64 16.31 -24.27
CA GLN A 183 16.58 16.99 -23.55
C GLN A 183 15.59 15.95 -22.94
N LEU A 184 15.21 14.93 -23.71
CA LEU A 184 14.38 13.83 -23.21
C LEU A 184 15.05 13.09 -22.05
N THR A 185 16.36 12.88 -22.09
CA THR A 185 17.10 12.27 -20.98
C THR A 185 17.11 13.18 -19.75
N ALA A 186 17.26 14.49 -19.95
CA ALA A 186 17.26 15.47 -18.86
C ALA A 186 15.88 15.51 -18.17
N ILE A 187 14.78 15.64 -18.93
CA ILE A 187 13.43 15.65 -18.33
C ILE A 187 13.06 14.34 -17.66
N ALA A 188 13.55 13.20 -18.17
CA ALA A 188 13.35 11.89 -17.51
C ALA A 188 14.03 11.84 -16.14
N GLY A 189 15.20 12.49 -16.00
CA GLY A 189 15.88 12.65 -14.70
C GLY A 189 15.05 13.45 -13.70
N VAL A 190 14.43 14.55 -14.14
CA VAL A 190 13.51 15.36 -13.32
C VAL A 190 12.28 14.56 -12.93
N ALA A 191 11.67 13.86 -13.89
CA ALA A 191 10.46 13.04 -13.64
C ALA A 191 10.74 11.84 -12.72
N ALA A 192 11.95 11.32 -12.67
CA ALA A 192 12.37 10.34 -11.66
C ALA A 192 12.32 10.92 -10.24
N GLY A 193 12.73 12.19 -10.07
CA GLY A 193 12.58 12.93 -8.81
C GLY A 193 11.13 13.08 -8.36
N PHE A 194 10.23 13.37 -9.29
CA PHE A 194 8.78 13.40 -9.01
C PHE A 194 8.25 12.05 -8.54
N THR A 195 8.59 10.96 -9.22
CA THR A 195 8.18 9.61 -8.82
C THR A 195 8.70 9.24 -7.43
N ALA A 196 9.93 9.64 -7.10
CA ALA A 196 10.52 9.48 -5.78
C ALA A 196 9.76 10.27 -4.71
N LEU A 197 9.37 11.51 -5.00
CA LEU A 197 8.57 12.35 -4.13
C LEU A 197 7.19 11.72 -3.85
N LEU A 198 6.51 11.23 -4.88
CA LEU A 198 5.25 10.52 -4.74
C LEU A 198 5.37 9.29 -3.83
N SER A 199 6.47 8.56 -3.94
CA SER A 199 6.75 7.39 -3.09
C SER A 199 6.92 7.79 -1.62
N LEU A 200 7.59 8.91 -1.32
CA LEU A 200 7.69 9.43 0.05
C LEU A 200 6.32 9.78 0.64
N PHE A 201 5.47 10.47 -0.13
CA PHE A 201 4.12 10.79 0.32
C PHE A 201 3.24 9.54 0.49
N ASN A 202 3.39 8.54 -0.37
CA ASN A 202 2.71 7.26 -0.23
C ASN A 202 3.10 6.56 1.07
N ILE A 203 4.40 6.48 1.37
CA ILE A 203 4.92 5.85 2.59
C ILE A 203 4.46 6.63 3.83
N GLY A 204 4.70 7.93 3.86
CA GLY A 204 4.29 8.81 4.96
C GLY A 204 2.77 8.79 5.18
N GLY A 205 2.01 8.75 4.09
CA GLY A 205 0.55 8.68 4.12
C GLY A 205 0.02 7.41 4.79
N ARG A 206 0.69 6.28 4.65
CA ARG A 206 0.31 5.03 5.33
C ARG A 206 0.31 5.18 6.85
N PHE A 207 1.36 5.77 7.40
CA PHE A 207 1.45 6.02 8.83
C PHE A 207 0.50 7.13 9.29
N PHE A 208 0.52 8.27 8.60
CA PHE A 208 -0.26 9.45 8.96
C PHE A 208 -1.76 9.19 8.97
N TRP A 209 -2.31 8.72 7.84
CA TRP A 209 -3.75 8.52 7.72
C TRP A 209 -4.27 7.34 8.54
N ALA A 210 -3.51 6.25 8.63
CA ALA A 210 -3.91 5.11 9.44
C ALA A 210 -3.94 5.48 10.93
N SER A 211 -2.96 6.25 11.42
CA SER A 211 -2.95 6.77 12.79
C SER A 211 -4.08 7.78 13.02
N LEU A 212 -4.31 8.68 12.06
CA LEU A 212 -5.40 9.65 12.13
C LEU A 212 -6.77 8.97 12.14
N SER A 213 -6.90 7.84 11.43
CA SER A 213 -8.14 7.06 11.38
C SER A 213 -8.54 6.46 12.73
N ASP A 214 -7.61 6.28 13.67
CA ASP A 214 -7.91 5.87 15.05
C ASP A 214 -8.74 6.95 15.80
N LYS A 215 -8.59 8.21 15.41
CA LYS A 215 -9.31 9.36 16.00
C LYS A 215 -10.56 9.74 15.21
N LEU A 216 -10.46 9.83 13.87
CA LEU A 216 -11.58 10.22 13.01
C LEU A 216 -12.61 9.11 12.81
N GLY A 217 -12.20 7.84 13.03
CA GLY A 217 -12.95 6.66 12.61
C GLY A 217 -12.73 6.30 11.13
N ARG A 218 -12.78 5.00 10.82
CA ARG A 218 -12.38 4.46 9.51
C ARG A 218 -13.27 4.96 8.39
N LYS A 219 -14.58 4.93 8.61
CA LYS A 219 -15.57 5.38 7.62
C LYS A 219 -15.35 6.84 7.22
N MET A 220 -15.14 7.73 8.19
CA MET A 220 -14.93 9.16 7.93
C MET A 220 -13.60 9.42 7.23
N THR A 221 -12.56 8.68 7.58
CA THR A 221 -11.26 8.77 6.90
C THR A 221 -11.40 8.44 5.40
N TYR A 222 -12.16 7.41 5.04
CA TYR A 222 -12.43 7.11 3.63
C TYR A 222 -13.31 8.16 2.95
N VAL A 223 -14.24 8.81 3.66
CA VAL A 223 -14.96 9.96 3.10
C VAL A 223 -13.98 11.06 2.71
N VAL A 224 -13.01 11.38 3.58
CA VAL A 224 -11.97 12.36 3.26
C VAL A 224 -11.18 11.94 2.02
N PHE A 225 -10.77 10.66 1.93
CA PHE A 225 -10.03 10.16 0.75
C PHE A 225 -10.79 10.35 -0.54
N PHE A 226 -12.06 10.02 -0.56
CA PHE A 226 -12.87 10.10 -1.77
C PHE A 226 -13.23 11.53 -2.16
N VAL A 227 -13.60 12.37 -1.19
CA VAL A 227 -13.98 13.77 -1.45
C VAL A 227 -12.75 14.58 -1.83
N LEU A 228 -11.73 14.61 -0.97
CA LEU A 228 -10.52 15.39 -1.24
C LEU A 228 -9.78 14.83 -2.48
N GLY A 229 -9.67 13.52 -2.61
CA GLY A 229 -9.08 12.88 -3.80
C GLY A 229 -9.83 13.24 -5.07
N GLY A 230 -11.16 13.18 -5.07
CA GLY A 230 -11.99 13.60 -6.20
C GLY A 230 -11.77 15.06 -6.60
N LEU A 231 -11.73 15.97 -5.63
CA LEU A 231 -11.43 17.39 -5.88
C LEU A 231 -10.04 17.60 -6.45
N LEU A 232 -9.03 16.91 -5.91
CA LEU A 232 -7.65 17.01 -6.39
C LEU A 232 -7.51 16.45 -7.81
N TYR A 233 -8.07 15.26 -8.10
CA TYR A 233 -8.06 14.73 -9.47
C TYR A 233 -8.77 15.65 -10.46
N ALA A 234 -9.90 16.25 -10.07
CA ALA A 234 -10.63 17.20 -10.90
C ALA A 234 -9.83 18.49 -11.16
N SER A 235 -8.94 18.89 -10.23
CA SER A 235 -8.10 20.09 -10.38
C SER A 235 -6.84 19.87 -11.23
N VAL A 236 -6.42 18.62 -11.46
CA VAL A 236 -5.19 18.31 -12.21
C VAL A 236 -5.22 18.87 -13.64
N PRO A 237 -6.30 18.71 -14.45
CA PRO A 237 -6.34 19.27 -15.79
C PRO A 237 -6.18 20.79 -15.84
N SER A 238 -6.82 21.51 -14.93
CA SER A 238 -6.71 22.99 -14.83
C SER A 238 -5.33 23.44 -14.37
N SER A 239 -4.70 22.73 -13.43
CA SER A 239 -3.31 23.02 -13.01
C SER A 239 -2.31 22.80 -14.13
N ALA A 240 -2.49 21.77 -14.95
CA ALA A 240 -1.70 21.49 -16.14
C ALA A 240 -1.85 22.60 -17.19
N GLN A 241 -3.10 23.01 -17.50
CA GLN A 241 -3.38 24.09 -18.45
C GLN A 241 -2.84 25.43 -18.00
N ALA A 242 -2.86 25.70 -16.70
CA ALA A 242 -2.27 26.90 -16.11
C ALA A 242 -0.73 26.87 -16.06
N GLY A 243 -0.09 25.77 -16.48
CA GLY A 243 1.36 25.57 -16.38
C GLY A 243 1.90 25.51 -14.95
N SER A 244 1.00 25.31 -13.96
CA SER A 244 1.39 25.32 -12.55
C SER A 244 1.90 23.95 -12.11
N MET A 245 3.19 23.69 -12.31
CA MET A 245 3.83 22.45 -11.86
C MET A 245 3.67 22.24 -10.34
N LEU A 246 3.73 23.30 -9.53
CA LEU A 246 3.59 23.21 -8.08
C LEU A 246 2.20 22.64 -7.67
N LEU A 247 1.12 23.16 -8.28
CA LEU A 247 -0.23 22.68 -7.99
C LEU A 247 -0.43 21.24 -8.48
N PHE A 248 0.09 20.93 -9.65
CA PHE A 248 0.05 19.58 -10.22
C PHE A 248 0.77 18.56 -9.32
N VAL A 249 2.02 18.81 -8.98
CA VAL A 249 2.85 17.96 -8.13
C VAL A 249 2.25 17.85 -6.72
N GLY A 250 1.83 18.97 -6.15
CA GLY A 250 1.20 19.03 -4.81
C GLY A 250 -0.07 18.20 -4.75
N ALA A 251 -0.94 18.29 -5.78
CA ALA A 251 -2.15 17.48 -5.86
C ALA A 251 -1.81 15.98 -5.85
N PHE A 252 -0.86 15.55 -6.67
CA PHE A 252 -0.45 14.13 -6.71
C PHE A 252 0.24 13.66 -5.43
N CYS A 253 1.02 14.50 -4.75
CA CYS A 253 1.58 14.17 -3.44
C CYS A 253 0.48 13.86 -2.42
N VAL A 254 -0.56 14.69 -2.33
CA VAL A 254 -1.68 14.45 -1.42
C VAL A 254 -2.48 13.21 -1.85
N ILE A 255 -2.79 13.06 -3.14
CA ILE A 255 -3.48 11.88 -3.69
C ILE A 255 -2.73 10.60 -3.31
N LEU A 256 -1.42 10.54 -3.53
CA LEU A 256 -0.63 9.35 -3.23
C LEU A 256 -0.49 9.09 -1.73
N SER A 257 -0.50 10.13 -0.89
CA SER A 257 -0.58 9.96 0.56
C SER A 257 -1.89 9.25 0.98
N MET A 258 -3.02 9.64 0.36
CA MET A 258 -4.33 9.02 0.62
C MET A 258 -4.44 7.61 0.02
N TYR A 259 -3.84 7.35 -1.14
CA TYR A 259 -3.71 6.01 -1.68
C TYR A 259 -3.00 5.07 -0.69
N GLY A 260 -1.85 5.49 -0.16
CA GLY A 260 -1.13 4.73 0.86
C GLY A 260 -1.95 4.56 2.15
N GLY A 261 -2.59 5.64 2.60
CA GLY A 261 -3.46 5.67 3.78
C GLY A 261 -4.66 4.74 3.68
N GLY A 262 -5.31 4.69 2.51
CA GLY A 262 -6.45 3.82 2.27
C GLY A 262 -6.07 2.35 2.43
N PHE A 263 -4.96 1.94 1.84
CA PHE A 263 -4.46 0.58 1.98
C PHE A 263 -4.09 0.22 3.43
N ALA A 264 -3.52 1.16 4.18
CA ALA A 264 -3.11 0.95 5.56
C ALA A 264 -4.27 0.98 6.57
N THR A 265 -5.37 1.67 6.26
CA THR A 265 -6.53 1.81 7.14
C THR A 265 -7.49 0.61 7.05
N VAL A 266 -7.54 -0.09 5.89
CA VAL A 266 -8.53 -1.14 5.66
C VAL A 266 -8.46 -2.34 6.61
N PRO A 267 -7.28 -2.82 7.07
CA PRO A 267 -7.25 -3.92 8.02
C PRO A 267 -7.93 -3.58 9.36
N ALA A 268 -7.73 -2.34 9.83
CA ALA A 268 -8.41 -1.86 11.02
C ALA A 268 -9.92 -1.70 10.80
N TYR A 269 -10.35 -1.25 9.62
CA TYR A 269 -11.77 -1.16 9.26
C TYR A 269 -12.46 -2.52 9.25
N LEU A 270 -11.77 -3.54 8.73
CA LEU A 270 -12.28 -4.92 8.80
C LEU A 270 -12.35 -5.43 10.24
N ALA A 271 -11.32 -5.18 11.06
CA ALA A 271 -11.30 -5.58 12.46
C ALA A 271 -12.45 -4.94 13.24
N ASP A 272 -12.75 -3.67 12.96
CA ASP A 272 -13.84 -2.95 13.61
C ASP A 272 -15.22 -3.52 13.24
N LEU A 273 -15.46 -3.89 11.97
CA LEU A 273 -16.76 -4.39 11.50
C LEU A 273 -16.97 -5.89 11.68
N PHE A 274 -15.94 -6.71 11.42
CA PHE A 274 -16.04 -8.17 11.38
C PHE A 274 -15.47 -8.85 12.63
N GLY A 275 -14.87 -8.07 13.54
CA GLY A 275 -14.17 -8.59 14.71
C GLY A 275 -12.77 -9.12 14.39
N THR A 276 -12.00 -9.35 15.43
CA THR A 276 -10.55 -9.63 15.33
C THR A 276 -10.21 -11.12 15.17
N GLN A 277 -11.14 -12.05 15.48
CA GLN A 277 -10.86 -13.49 15.54
C GLN A 277 -10.35 -14.04 14.20
N MET A 278 -11.03 -13.72 13.10
CA MET A 278 -10.69 -14.19 11.75
C MET A 278 -10.32 -13.06 10.78
N VAL A 279 -9.94 -11.90 11.31
CA VAL A 279 -9.66 -10.71 10.48
C VAL A 279 -8.60 -10.94 9.42
N SER A 280 -7.58 -11.74 9.72
CA SER A 280 -6.52 -12.10 8.76
C SER A 280 -7.07 -12.81 7.53
N ALA A 281 -7.92 -13.82 7.76
CA ALA A 281 -8.51 -14.60 6.68
C ALA A 281 -9.55 -13.79 5.88
N ILE A 282 -10.28 -12.88 6.55
CA ILE A 282 -11.22 -11.95 5.91
C ILE A 282 -10.45 -10.93 5.08
N HIS A 283 -9.35 -10.37 5.61
CA HIS A 283 -8.48 -9.44 4.90
C HIS A 283 -7.85 -10.11 3.67
N GLY A 284 -7.37 -11.36 3.79
CA GLY A 284 -6.85 -12.10 2.64
C GLY A 284 -7.86 -12.20 1.49
N ARG A 285 -9.14 -12.41 1.80
CA ARG A 285 -10.21 -12.39 0.79
C ARG A 285 -10.44 -10.99 0.23
N LEU A 286 -10.36 -9.96 1.07
CA LEU A 286 -10.52 -8.58 0.61
C LEU A 286 -9.40 -8.14 -0.34
N LEU A 287 -8.19 -8.70 -0.23
CA LEU A 287 -7.07 -8.37 -1.12
C LEU A 287 -7.32 -8.74 -2.60
N THR A 288 -8.35 -9.51 -2.90
CA THR A 288 -8.83 -9.67 -4.29
C THR A 288 -9.26 -8.33 -4.89
N ALA A 289 -9.71 -7.37 -4.07
CA ALA A 289 -9.97 -5.99 -4.50
C ALA A 289 -8.70 -5.28 -4.96
N TRP A 290 -7.61 -5.48 -4.23
CA TRP A 290 -6.31 -4.94 -4.62
C TRP A 290 -5.79 -5.55 -5.91
N ALA A 291 -5.91 -6.87 -6.07
CA ALA A 291 -5.54 -7.55 -7.30
C ALA A 291 -6.34 -7.03 -8.51
N THR A 292 -7.66 -6.87 -8.35
CA THR A 292 -8.53 -6.27 -9.38
C THR A 292 -8.13 -4.83 -9.69
N ALA A 293 -7.83 -4.02 -8.68
CA ALA A 293 -7.39 -2.64 -8.83
C ALA A 293 -6.04 -2.54 -9.56
N GLY A 294 -5.12 -3.50 -9.30
CA GLY A 294 -3.83 -3.60 -9.97
C GLY A 294 -3.92 -3.84 -11.48
N ILE A 295 -5.05 -4.39 -11.94
CA ILE A 295 -5.38 -4.52 -13.36
C ILE A 295 -6.17 -3.29 -13.83
N LEU A 296 -7.25 -2.95 -13.14
CA LEU A 296 -8.19 -1.91 -13.55
C LEU A 296 -7.53 -0.52 -13.66
N GLY A 297 -6.74 -0.12 -12.66
CA GLY A 297 -6.09 1.19 -12.65
C GLY A 297 -5.17 1.42 -13.84
N PRO A 298 -4.11 0.62 -14.02
CA PRO A 298 -3.22 0.74 -15.16
C PRO A 298 -3.92 0.58 -16.51
N VAL A 299 -4.88 -0.33 -16.64
CA VAL A 299 -5.65 -0.51 -17.89
C VAL A 299 -6.41 0.76 -18.24
N VAL A 300 -7.12 1.36 -17.28
CA VAL A 300 -7.88 2.61 -17.53
C VAL A 300 -6.92 3.72 -17.97
N VAL A 301 -5.82 3.92 -17.23
CA VAL A 301 -4.90 5.05 -17.51
C VAL A 301 -4.19 4.86 -18.85
N ASN A 302 -3.64 3.67 -19.12
CA ASN A 302 -2.90 3.42 -20.37
C ASN A 302 -3.83 3.40 -21.59
N TYR A 303 -4.97 2.67 -21.51
CA TYR A 303 -5.93 2.60 -22.60
C TYR A 303 -6.47 3.99 -22.97
N MET A 304 -6.84 4.80 -21.97
CA MET A 304 -7.35 6.15 -22.22
C MET A 304 -6.28 7.05 -22.84
N ARG A 305 -5.03 6.96 -22.35
CA ARG A 305 -3.92 7.69 -22.96
C ARG A 305 -3.74 7.34 -24.43
N ASP A 306 -3.68 6.04 -24.75
CA ASP A 306 -3.47 5.59 -26.12
C ASP A 306 -4.66 5.94 -27.03
N TYR A 307 -5.88 5.83 -26.49
CA TYR A 307 -7.10 6.24 -27.19
C TYR A 307 -7.10 7.75 -27.51
N GLN A 308 -6.74 8.61 -26.56
CA GLN A 308 -6.66 10.05 -26.75
C GLN A 308 -5.57 10.42 -27.77
N LEU A 309 -4.43 9.74 -27.73
CA LEU A 309 -3.37 9.91 -28.74
C LEU A 309 -3.85 9.50 -30.14
N GLY A 310 -4.62 8.41 -30.23
CA GLY A 310 -5.24 7.95 -31.48
C GLY A 310 -6.25 8.94 -32.08
N LEU A 311 -6.88 9.77 -31.24
CA LEU A 311 -7.76 10.87 -31.65
C LEU A 311 -6.99 12.14 -32.03
N GLY A 312 -5.67 12.15 -31.98
CA GLY A 312 -4.84 13.32 -32.26
C GLY A 312 -4.83 14.38 -31.15
N ILE A 313 -5.26 14.03 -29.93
CA ILE A 313 -5.21 14.95 -28.79
C ILE A 313 -3.74 15.24 -28.43
N PRO A 314 -3.36 16.50 -28.21
CA PRO A 314 -2.01 16.87 -27.80
C PRO A 314 -1.57 16.15 -26.53
N ARG A 315 -0.28 15.75 -26.45
CA ARG A 315 0.27 14.97 -25.32
C ARG A 315 0.06 15.64 -23.97
N GLU A 316 0.04 16.95 -23.93
CA GLU A 316 -0.19 17.76 -22.74
C GLU A 316 -1.60 17.58 -22.16
N GLN A 317 -2.55 17.11 -22.96
CA GLN A 317 -3.97 17.01 -22.61
C GLN A 317 -4.51 15.57 -22.56
N VAL A 318 -3.73 14.57 -22.98
CA VAL A 318 -4.17 13.18 -23.10
C VAL A 318 -4.66 12.56 -21.78
N TYR A 319 -4.22 13.12 -20.64
CA TYR A 319 -4.61 12.64 -19.31
C TYR A 319 -5.86 13.30 -18.75
N ASN A 320 -6.36 14.39 -19.35
CA ASN A 320 -7.47 15.15 -18.79
C ASN A 320 -8.74 14.29 -18.59
N GLN A 321 -9.13 13.53 -19.61
CA GLN A 321 -10.29 12.66 -19.52
C GLN A 321 -10.06 11.52 -18.51
N THR A 322 -8.85 11.00 -18.43
CA THR A 322 -8.49 9.99 -17.42
C THR A 322 -8.71 10.50 -16.01
N MET A 323 -8.32 11.75 -15.72
CA MET A 323 -8.52 12.33 -14.38
C MET A 323 -10.01 12.36 -14.01
N TYR A 324 -10.91 12.73 -14.94
CA TYR A 324 -12.36 12.72 -14.67
C TYR A 324 -12.92 11.30 -14.52
N ILE A 325 -12.40 10.31 -15.23
CA ILE A 325 -12.78 8.90 -15.01
C ILE A 325 -12.38 8.46 -13.60
N LEU A 326 -11.18 8.82 -13.14
CA LEU A 326 -10.74 8.53 -11.78
C LEU A 326 -11.62 9.23 -10.73
N VAL A 327 -12.08 10.46 -10.97
CA VAL A 327 -13.10 11.13 -10.13
C VAL A 327 -14.37 10.30 -10.05
N GLY A 328 -14.86 9.79 -11.19
CA GLY A 328 -16.04 8.91 -11.24
C GLY A 328 -15.84 7.63 -10.41
N MET A 329 -14.67 7.01 -10.50
CA MET A 329 -14.32 5.84 -9.67
C MET A 329 -14.33 6.16 -8.18
N LEU A 330 -13.74 7.30 -7.79
CA LEU A 330 -13.75 7.75 -6.39
C LEU A 330 -15.18 8.08 -5.91
N ALA A 331 -16.05 8.61 -6.77
CA ALA A 331 -17.47 8.85 -6.44
C ALA A 331 -18.21 7.52 -6.17
N ILE A 332 -17.94 6.47 -6.96
CA ILE A 332 -18.47 5.12 -6.69
C ILE A 332 -17.95 4.60 -5.35
N GLY A 333 -16.66 4.76 -5.08
CA GLY A 333 -16.04 4.38 -3.80
C GLY A 333 -16.68 5.12 -2.61
N LEU A 334 -16.93 6.44 -2.76
CA LEU A 334 -17.62 7.25 -1.76
C LEU A 334 -19.03 6.72 -1.49
N LEU A 335 -19.81 6.48 -2.54
CA LEU A 335 -21.16 5.93 -2.40
C LEU A 335 -21.15 4.60 -1.65
N CYS A 336 -20.27 3.67 -2.04
CA CYS A 336 -20.12 2.41 -1.36
C CYS A 336 -19.74 2.59 0.11
N ASN A 337 -18.81 3.50 0.43
CA ASN A 337 -18.40 3.78 1.82
C ASN A 337 -19.54 4.39 2.65
N LEU A 338 -20.34 5.27 2.09
CA LEU A 338 -21.50 5.85 2.77
C LEU A 338 -22.57 4.79 3.10
N LEU A 339 -22.73 3.79 2.22
CA LEU A 339 -23.66 2.68 2.41
C LEU A 339 -23.18 1.64 3.45
N VAL A 340 -21.91 1.64 3.85
CA VAL A 340 -21.43 0.75 4.92
C VAL A 340 -22.15 1.07 6.21
N ARG A 341 -22.77 0.04 6.82
CA ARG A 341 -23.53 0.09 8.08
C ARG A 341 -23.01 -0.99 9.03
N PRO A 342 -23.30 -0.91 10.33
CA PRO A 342 -23.06 -1.99 11.28
C PRO A 342 -23.63 -3.31 10.75
N LEU A 343 -22.97 -4.43 11.06
CA LEU A 343 -23.43 -5.74 10.64
C LEU A 343 -24.70 -6.14 11.40
N ASN A 344 -25.56 -6.87 10.69
CA ASN A 344 -26.72 -7.48 11.35
C ASN A 344 -26.24 -8.60 12.31
N PRO A 345 -26.77 -8.69 13.54
CA PRO A 345 -26.38 -9.71 14.52
C PRO A 345 -26.41 -11.16 14.01
N LYS A 346 -27.28 -11.47 13.04
CA LYS A 346 -27.38 -12.81 12.41
C LYS A 346 -26.08 -13.28 11.72
N HIS A 347 -25.17 -12.37 11.39
CA HIS A 347 -23.92 -12.70 10.68
C HIS A 347 -22.80 -13.07 11.64
N TYR A 348 -22.93 -12.75 12.92
CA TYR A 348 -21.93 -13.09 13.91
C TYR A 348 -21.94 -14.57 14.24
N MET A 349 -20.82 -15.07 14.74
CA MET A 349 -20.72 -16.41 15.31
C MET A 349 -21.51 -16.48 16.62
N SER A 350 -22.15 -17.60 16.87
CA SER A 350 -22.68 -17.93 18.20
C SER A 350 -21.53 -18.18 19.18
N ASP A 351 -21.83 -18.12 20.49
CA ASP A 351 -20.82 -18.40 21.51
C ASP A 351 -20.24 -19.81 21.37
N ALA A 352 -21.06 -20.78 20.95
CA ALA A 352 -20.64 -22.16 20.70
C ALA A 352 -19.66 -22.22 19.47
N GLU A 353 -20.00 -21.56 18.35
CA GLU A 353 -19.10 -21.47 17.18
C GLU A 353 -17.76 -20.79 17.55
N LEU A 354 -17.83 -19.73 18.36
CA LEU A 354 -16.64 -19.01 18.80
C LEU A 354 -15.77 -19.84 19.73
N ALA A 355 -16.39 -20.58 20.67
CA ALA A 355 -15.69 -21.48 21.59
C ALA A 355 -14.96 -22.60 20.81
N GLU A 356 -15.62 -23.19 19.83
CA GLU A 356 -15.05 -24.23 18.98
C GLU A 356 -13.85 -23.70 18.15
N GLU A 357 -13.99 -22.52 17.53
CA GLU A 357 -12.88 -21.91 16.78
C GLU A 357 -11.68 -21.57 17.68
N LYS A 358 -11.94 -21.11 18.91
CA LYS A 358 -10.87 -20.89 19.90
C LYS A 358 -10.21 -22.19 20.32
N ARG A 359 -10.98 -23.29 20.48
CA ARG A 359 -10.46 -24.62 20.79
C ARG A 359 -9.55 -25.11 19.67
N ILE A 360 -10.00 -25.06 18.42
CA ILE A 360 -9.21 -25.44 17.23
C ILE A 360 -7.93 -24.60 17.11
N ALA A 361 -8.04 -23.29 17.34
CA ALA A 361 -6.89 -22.40 17.31
C ALA A 361 -5.87 -22.75 18.40
N ARG A 362 -6.33 -23.10 19.60
CA ARG A 362 -5.48 -23.53 20.72
C ARG A 362 -4.80 -24.87 20.43
N GLU A 363 -5.53 -25.84 19.90
CA GLU A 363 -4.98 -27.16 19.54
C GLU A 363 -3.88 -27.03 18.47
N ARG A 364 -4.09 -26.16 17.46
CA ARG A 364 -3.08 -25.85 16.45
C ARG A 364 -1.85 -25.15 17.02
N ALA A 365 -2.05 -24.25 18.00
CA ALA A 365 -0.96 -23.59 18.68
C ALA A 365 -0.13 -24.58 19.50
N VAL A 366 -0.78 -25.46 20.29
CA VAL A 366 -0.11 -26.49 21.06
C VAL A 366 0.63 -27.49 20.15
N ALA A 367 0.02 -27.90 19.04
CA ALA A 367 0.70 -28.77 18.05
C ALA A 367 1.93 -28.10 17.42
N ALA A 368 1.92 -26.77 17.29
CA ALA A 368 3.06 -26.00 16.81
C ALA A 368 4.12 -25.79 17.89
N GLU A 369 3.73 -25.68 19.16
CA GLU A 369 4.63 -25.52 20.32
C GLU A 369 5.40 -26.82 20.65
N VAL A 370 4.86 -28.00 20.36
CA VAL A 370 5.56 -29.28 20.50
C VAL A 370 6.83 -29.37 19.64
N GLY A 371 6.96 -28.49 18.64
CA GLY A 371 8.18 -28.31 17.84
C GLY A 371 9.07 -27.12 18.22
N ALA A 372 8.59 -26.22 19.09
CA ALA A 372 9.31 -25.03 19.52
C ALA A 372 9.51 -25.12 21.05
N GLY A 373 10.75 -25.28 21.49
CA GLY A 373 11.12 -25.37 22.92
C GLY A 373 10.56 -24.20 23.73
N ASP A 374 10.53 -24.41 25.04
CA ASP A 374 9.95 -23.54 26.08
C ASP A 374 10.22 -22.04 25.86
N LEU A 375 9.19 -21.31 25.43
CA LEU A 375 9.27 -19.88 25.18
C LEU A 375 9.03 -19.10 26.47
N THR A 376 10.01 -19.13 27.38
CA THR A 376 10.01 -18.19 28.51
C THR A 376 10.27 -16.79 27.98
N PHE A 377 9.36 -15.85 28.29
CA PHE A 377 9.56 -14.42 28.02
C PHE A 377 10.72 -13.90 28.88
N HIS A 378 11.93 -13.93 28.33
CA HIS A 378 13.07 -13.28 28.94
C HIS A 378 12.96 -11.77 28.79
N LYS A 379 13.42 -11.02 29.80
CA LYS A 379 13.61 -9.56 29.72
C LYS A 379 14.28 -9.25 28.37
N THR A 380 13.66 -8.40 27.58
CA THR A 380 14.15 -8.08 26.24
C THR A 380 15.56 -7.50 26.35
N ASN A 381 16.54 -8.13 25.71
CA ASN A 381 17.90 -7.63 25.69
C ASN A 381 17.94 -6.34 24.86
N THR A 382 18.23 -5.21 25.50
CA THR A 382 18.29 -3.88 24.87
C THR A 382 19.23 -3.84 23.66
N LEU A 383 20.34 -4.60 23.72
CA LEU A 383 21.30 -4.69 22.63
C LEU A 383 20.69 -5.39 21.41
N LEU A 384 19.88 -6.41 21.63
CA LEU A 384 19.20 -7.16 20.58
C LEU A 384 18.10 -6.31 19.92
N VAL A 385 17.41 -5.48 20.71
CA VAL A 385 16.44 -4.50 20.18
C VAL A 385 17.17 -3.43 19.38
N ALA A 386 18.28 -2.89 19.87
CA ALA A 386 19.07 -1.91 19.13
C ALA A 386 19.63 -2.49 17.82
N ALA A 387 20.11 -3.74 17.84
CA ALA A 387 20.57 -4.43 16.63
C ALA A 387 19.42 -4.64 15.62
N ALA A 388 18.23 -5.05 16.08
CA ALA A 388 17.06 -5.19 15.20
C ALA A 388 16.65 -3.85 14.56
N TRP A 389 16.67 -2.76 15.33
CA TRP A 389 16.41 -1.42 14.81
C TRP A 389 17.49 -0.96 13.83
N ALA A 390 18.77 -1.29 14.05
CA ALA A 390 19.85 -0.97 13.12
C ALA A 390 19.70 -1.71 11.78
N VAL A 391 19.36 -3.01 11.83
CA VAL A 391 19.14 -3.86 10.64
C VAL A 391 18.04 -3.31 9.75
N VAL A 392 16.99 -2.72 10.33
CA VAL A 392 15.89 -2.11 9.56
C VAL A 392 16.17 -0.64 9.25
N GLY A 393 16.67 0.10 10.23
CA GLY A 393 16.86 1.55 10.16
C GLY A 393 17.95 1.99 9.20
N ILE A 394 19.06 1.26 9.11
CA ILE A 394 20.18 1.61 8.22
C ILE A 394 19.78 1.54 6.74
N PRO A 395 19.20 0.41 6.24
CA PRO A 395 18.73 0.36 4.85
C PRO A 395 17.63 1.38 4.55
N LEU A 396 16.73 1.62 5.52
CA LEU A 396 15.67 2.62 5.36
C LEU A 396 16.27 4.03 5.26
N ALA A 397 17.20 4.41 6.13
CA ALA A 397 17.88 5.69 6.09
C ALA A 397 18.64 5.89 4.77
N TRP A 398 19.31 4.86 4.27
CA TRP A 398 19.97 4.89 2.96
C TRP A 398 18.94 5.09 1.83
N GLY A 399 17.81 4.39 1.83
CA GLY A 399 16.75 4.55 0.83
C GLY A 399 16.13 5.96 0.87
N VAL A 400 15.87 6.51 2.07
CA VAL A 400 15.41 7.89 2.25
C VAL A 400 16.43 8.89 1.70
N TYR A 401 17.70 8.71 2.02
CA TYR A 401 18.79 9.56 1.51
C TYR A 401 18.86 9.56 -0.02
N ARG A 402 18.85 8.37 -0.65
CA ARG A 402 18.86 8.22 -2.12
C ARG A 402 17.62 8.87 -2.76
N THR A 403 16.45 8.70 -2.15
CA THR A 403 15.21 9.32 -2.62
C THR A 403 15.27 10.84 -2.45
N ALA A 404 15.77 11.35 -1.32
CA ALA A 404 15.94 12.79 -1.09
C ALA A 404 16.88 13.44 -2.11
N LEU A 405 17.97 12.76 -2.48
CA LEU A 405 18.85 13.24 -3.56
C LEU A 405 18.13 13.33 -4.92
N SER A 406 17.27 12.35 -5.23
CA SER A 406 16.47 12.38 -6.46
C SER A 406 15.41 13.47 -6.43
N VAL A 407 14.78 13.70 -5.28
CA VAL A 407 13.82 14.80 -5.07
C VAL A 407 14.52 16.16 -5.13
N ALA A 408 15.72 16.31 -4.56
CA ALA A 408 16.47 17.55 -4.63
C ALA A 408 16.78 17.97 -6.09
N LYS A 409 17.09 17.00 -6.96
CA LYS A 409 17.27 17.26 -8.40
C LYS A 409 15.99 17.71 -9.11
N PHE A 410 14.83 17.38 -8.57
CA PHE A 410 13.55 17.81 -9.11
C PHE A 410 13.30 19.32 -8.89
N PHE A 411 13.87 19.91 -7.82
CA PHE A 411 13.70 21.31 -7.47
C PHE A 411 14.89 22.20 -7.93
N GLN A 412 15.92 21.63 -8.53
CA GLN A 412 17.04 22.36 -9.17
C GLN A 412 16.73 22.68 -10.64
#